data_b2822f0292a629df99e7ab48b5bc8cb6
#
_entry.id   b2822f0292a629df99e7ab48b5bc8cb6
#
_cell.length_a   1.000
_cell.length_b   1.000
_cell.length_c   1.000
_cell.angle_alpha   90.00
_cell.angle_beta   90.00
_cell.angle_gamma   90.00
#
_symmetry.space_group_name_H-M   'P 1'
#
loop_
_entity.id
_entity.type
_entity.pdbx_description
1 polymer ?
#
loop_
_entity_poly.entity_id
_entity_poly.type
_entity_poly.pdbx_seq_one_letter_code
_entity_poly.pdbx_strand_id
1 'polypeptide(L)'
;MCIRDRAGAEESLRWTVDQGTFKELKSIARLRLARVLNAQKKHDEALEVLDEVTSISYAGLVDEIRGDIHLDSGNAKEALAAYRRAKESGTSGPADELQMKLDDLAVPETGS
;
A
#
# COMPACT_ATOMS: atom_id res chain seq x y z
N MET A 1 -13.95 15.95 10.86
CA MET A 1 -14.59 14.88 10.11
C MET A 1 -13.60 13.86 9.61
N CYS A 2 -12.58 14.27 8.88
CA CYS A 2 -11.65 13.33 8.28
C CYS A 2 -10.92 12.44 9.27
N ILE A 3 -10.48 13.00 10.39
CA ILE A 3 -9.75 12.23 11.40
C ILE A 3 -10.65 11.18 12.04
N ARG A 4 -11.87 11.57 12.37
CA ARG A 4 -12.84 10.66 12.96
C ARG A 4 -13.19 9.54 11.97
N ASP A 5 -13.39 9.90 10.71
CA ASP A 5 -13.73 8.93 9.68
C ASP A 5 -12.62 7.91 9.48
N ARG A 6 -11.36 8.36 9.55
CA ARG A 6 -10.22 7.45 9.43
C ARG A 6 -10.14 6.47 10.59
N ALA A 7 -10.38 6.93 11.81
CA ALA A 7 -10.37 6.07 12.98
C ALA A 7 -11.50 5.04 12.90
N GLY A 8 -12.70 5.47 12.50
CA GLY A 8 -13.82 4.56 12.31
C GLY A 8 -13.55 3.54 11.21
N ALA A 9 -12.92 3.98 10.11
CA ALA A 9 -12.57 3.10 9.01
C ALA A 9 -11.55 2.05 9.46
N GLU A 10 -10.59 2.44 10.28
CA GLU A 10 -9.60 1.51 10.79
C GLU A 10 -10.26 0.41 11.62
N GLU A 11 -11.14 0.77 12.54
CA GLU A 11 -11.84 -0.21 13.37
C GLU A 11 -12.70 -1.15 12.54
N SER A 12 -13.44 -0.60 11.58
CA SER A 12 -14.30 -1.41 10.71
C SER A 12 -13.49 -2.39 9.88
N LEU A 13 -12.35 -1.96 9.35
CA LEU A 13 -11.50 -2.81 8.53
C LEU A 13 -10.82 -3.89 9.37
N ARG A 14 -10.40 -3.57 10.58
CA ARG A 14 -9.82 -4.57 11.47
C ARG A 14 -10.85 -5.65 11.83
N TRP A 15 -12.07 -5.24 12.10
CA TRP A 15 -13.15 -6.19 12.39
C TRP A 15 -13.40 -7.10 11.19
N THR A 16 -13.42 -6.54 9.98
CA THR A 16 -13.62 -7.31 8.75
C THR A 16 -12.49 -8.32 8.55
N VAL A 17 -11.25 -7.92 8.82
CA VAL A 17 -10.10 -8.82 8.72
C VAL A 17 -10.25 -9.99 9.69
N ASP A 18 -10.65 -9.70 10.92
CA ASP A 18 -10.79 -10.73 11.95
C ASP A 18 -11.94 -11.69 11.68
N GLN A 19 -13.05 -11.19 11.14
CA GLN A 19 -14.26 -11.96 10.91
C GLN A 19 -14.40 -12.49 9.48
N GLY A 20 -13.53 -12.03 8.57
CA GLY A 20 -13.62 -12.40 7.18
C GLY A 20 -13.42 -13.88 6.95
N THR A 21 -14.35 -14.51 6.21
CA THR A 21 -14.28 -15.93 5.91
C THR A 21 -13.66 -16.22 4.56
N PHE A 22 -13.68 -15.25 3.64
CA PHE A 22 -13.14 -15.43 2.29
C PHE A 22 -11.77 -14.79 2.18
N LYS A 23 -10.81 -15.54 1.63
CA LYS A 23 -9.44 -15.06 1.47
C LYS A 23 -9.37 -13.74 0.70
N GLU A 24 -10.14 -13.63 -0.38
CA GLU A 24 -10.11 -12.42 -1.20
C GLU A 24 -10.66 -11.24 -0.44
N LEU A 25 -11.72 -11.44 0.32
CA LEU A 25 -12.31 -10.37 1.13
C LEU A 25 -11.32 -9.92 2.20
N LYS A 26 -10.62 -10.85 2.83
CA LYS A 26 -9.60 -10.52 3.81
C LYS A 26 -8.46 -9.73 3.19
N SER A 27 -8.03 -10.12 2.00
CA SER A 27 -6.97 -9.42 1.31
C SER A 27 -7.35 -7.98 0.99
N ILE A 28 -8.56 -7.78 0.47
CA ILE A 28 -9.05 -6.44 0.16
C ILE A 28 -9.16 -5.60 1.43
N ALA A 29 -9.68 -6.18 2.51
CA ALA A 29 -9.81 -5.48 3.78
C ALA A 29 -8.44 -5.06 4.32
N ARG A 30 -7.45 -5.93 4.22
CA ARG A 30 -6.09 -5.62 4.65
C ARG A 30 -5.44 -4.52 3.82
N LEU A 31 -5.64 -4.56 2.51
CA LEU A 31 -5.13 -3.51 1.64
C LEU A 31 -5.70 -2.15 2.00
N ARG A 32 -7.01 -2.11 2.25
CA ARG A 32 -7.66 -0.87 2.66
C ARG A 32 -7.20 -0.41 4.03
N LEU A 33 -7.07 -1.36 4.96
CA LEU A 33 -6.59 -1.05 6.31
C LEU A 33 -5.17 -0.46 6.26
N ALA A 34 -4.31 -1.03 5.44
CA ALA A 34 -2.95 -0.52 5.30
C ALA A 34 -2.95 0.93 4.81
N ARG A 35 -3.80 1.25 3.86
CA ARG A 35 -3.90 2.62 3.35
C ARG A 35 -4.41 3.59 4.42
N VAL A 36 -5.40 3.16 5.21
CA VAL A 36 -5.94 3.97 6.30
C VAL A 36 -4.85 4.21 7.35
N LEU A 37 -4.13 3.16 7.73
CA LEU A 37 -3.05 3.28 8.69
C LEU A 37 -1.95 4.21 8.20
N ASN A 38 -1.60 4.11 6.92
CA ASN A 38 -0.61 5.01 6.33
C ASN A 38 -1.09 6.46 6.38
N ALA A 39 -2.36 6.69 6.11
CA ALA A 39 -2.93 8.04 6.17
C ALA A 39 -2.89 8.61 7.60
N GLN A 40 -2.91 7.75 8.59
CA GLN A 40 -2.78 8.12 9.99
C GLN A 40 -1.32 8.19 10.45
N LYS A 41 -0.39 8.04 9.54
CA LYS A 41 1.05 8.01 9.79
C LYS A 41 1.50 6.84 10.65
N LYS A 42 0.72 5.77 10.66
CA LYS A 42 1.07 4.52 11.33
C LYS A 42 1.76 3.61 10.33
N HIS A 43 2.92 4.03 9.86
CA HIS A 43 3.62 3.37 8.75
C HIS A 43 4.01 1.93 9.07
N ASP A 44 4.54 1.69 10.25
CA ASP A 44 4.97 0.34 10.65
C ASP A 44 3.81 -0.63 10.71
N GLU A 45 2.68 -0.19 11.29
CA GLU A 45 1.48 -1.02 11.35
C GLU A 45 0.94 -1.30 9.96
N ALA A 46 0.99 -0.29 9.07
CA ALA A 46 0.53 -0.46 7.70
C ALA A 46 1.35 -1.52 6.97
N LEU A 47 2.67 -1.49 7.14
CA LEU A 47 3.55 -2.49 6.54
C LEU A 47 3.28 -3.89 7.09
N GLU A 48 3.04 -4.00 8.39
CA GLU A 48 2.71 -5.29 8.99
C GLU A 48 1.42 -5.88 8.41
N VAL A 49 0.41 -5.04 8.23
CA VAL A 49 -0.85 -5.49 7.64
C VAL A 49 -0.64 -5.98 6.21
N LEU A 50 0.19 -5.28 5.44
CA LEU A 50 0.49 -5.70 4.07
C LEU A 50 1.20 -7.04 4.04
N ASP A 51 2.07 -7.31 5.00
CA ASP A 51 2.78 -8.59 5.06
C ASP A 51 1.83 -9.77 5.24
N GLU A 52 0.64 -9.53 5.77
CA GLU A 52 -0.38 -10.57 5.94
C GLU A 52 -1.13 -10.87 4.65
N VAL A 53 -0.98 -10.05 3.63
CA VAL A 53 -1.62 -10.29 2.33
C VAL A 53 -0.70 -11.19 1.51
N THR A 54 -1.07 -12.46 1.41
CA THR A 54 -0.25 -13.47 0.76
C THR A 54 -0.77 -13.90 -0.61
N SER A 55 -1.88 -13.32 -1.06
CA SER A 55 -2.46 -13.68 -2.34
C SER A 55 -1.60 -13.17 -3.49
N ILE A 56 -1.26 -14.06 -4.41
CA ILE A 56 -0.48 -13.71 -5.60
C ILE A 56 -1.21 -12.68 -6.44
N SER A 57 -2.54 -12.76 -6.47
CA SER A 57 -3.35 -11.82 -7.26
C SER A 57 -3.18 -10.37 -6.83
N TYR A 58 -2.77 -10.15 -5.60
CA TYR A 58 -2.61 -8.80 -5.05
C TYR A 58 -1.15 -8.42 -4.81
N ALA A 59 -0.21 -9.26 -5.24
CA ALA A 59 1.21 -9.03 -4.97
C ALA A 59 1.70 -7.67 -5.47
N GLY A 60 1.32 -7.30 -6.68
CA GLY A 60 1.72 -6.01 -7.25
C GLY A 60 1.09 -4.84 -6.52
N LEU A 61 -0.18 -4.98 -6.15
CA LEU A 61 -0.87 -3.93 -5.41
C LEU A 61 -0.27 -3.77 -4.00
N VAL A 62 0.11 -4.87 -3.38
CA VAL A 62 0.81 -4.84 -2.08
C VAL A 62 2.11 -4.04 -2.23
N ASP A 63 2.89 -4.32 -3.25
CA ASP A 63 4.15 -3.61 -3.46
C ASP A 63 3.92 -2.15 -3.78
N GLU A 64 2.89 -1.82 -4.53
CA GLU A 64 2.57 -0.42 -4.82
C GLU A 64 2.22 0.34 -3.54
N ILE A 65 1.42 -0.27 -2.67
CA ILE A 65 1.05 0.34 -1.40
C ILE A 65 2.28 0.46 -0.48
N ARG A 66 3.15 -0.54 -0.48
CA ARG A 66 4.42 -0.45 0.24
C ARG A 66 5.24 0.75 -0.23
N GLY A 67 5.28 0.95 -1.53
CA GLY A 67 5.95 2.10 -2.10
C GLY A 67 5.36 3.41 -1.59
N ASP A 68 4.04 3.50 -1.55
CA ASP A 68 3.36 4.68 -1.03
C ASP A 68 3.71 4.93 0.43
N ILE A 69 3.76 3.87 1.24
CA ILE A 69 4.09 3.98 2.66
C ILE A 69 5.53 4.43 2.85
N HIS A 70 6.46 3.83 2.12
CA HIS A 70 7.86 4.22 2.21
C HIS A 70 8.07 5.67 1.76
N LEU A 71 7.38 6.08 0.71
CA LEU A 71 7.48 7.45 0.24
C LEU A 71 6.98 8.43 1.30
N ASP A 72 5.84 8.13 1.90
CA ASP A 72 5.25 8.99 2.93
C ASP A 72 6.11 9.02 4.20
N SER A 73 6.86 7.96 4.47
CA SER A 73 7.74 7.91 5.63
C SER A 73 9.14 8.45 5.34
N GLY A 74 9.38 8.95 4.13
CA GLY A 74 10.65 9.56 3.79
C GLY A 74 11.68 8.62 3.19
N ASN A 75 11.30 7.39 2.85
CA ASN A 75 12.19 6.37 2.29
C ASN A 75 12.00 6.23 0.78
N ALA A 76 12.41 7.25 0.03
CA ALA A 76 12.20 7.28 -1.42
C ALA A 76 12.89 6.11 -2.12
N LYS A 77 14.05 5.70 -1.64
CA LYS A 77 14.79 4.59 -2.23
C LYS A 77 14.04 3.27 -2.10
N GLU A 78 13.49 3.00 -0.93
CA GLU A 78 12.67 1.81 -0.71
C GLU A 78 11.36 1.90 -1.49
N ALA A 79 10.80 3.09 -1.60
CA ALA A 79 9.59 3.31 -2.38
C ALA A 79 9.82 2.96 -3.85
N LEU A 80 10.93 3.43 -4.41
CA LEU A 80 11.28 3.15 -5.80
C LEU A 80 11.41 1.63 -6.04
N ALA A 81 12.09 0.94 -5.13
CA ALA A 81 12.25 -0.51 -5.23
C ALA A 81 10.92 -1.23 -5.20
N ALA A 82 10.01 -0.81 -4.30
CA ALA A 82 8.69 -1.40 -4.18
C ALA A 82 7.85 -1.17 -5.44
N TYR A 83 7.88 0.04 -5.98
CA TYR A 83 7.14 0.35 -7.21
C TYR A 83 7.67 -0.45 -8.40
N ARG A 84 8.97 -0.68 -8.48
CA ARG A 84 9.55 -1.49 -9.54
C ARG A 84 9.06 -2.93 -9.44
N ARG A 85 9.01 -3.49 -8.24
CA ARG A 85 8.47 -4.83 -8.04
C ARG A 85 7.00 -4.90 -8.44
N ALA A 86 6.23 -3.87 -8.10
CA ALA A 86 4.83 -3.79 -8.47
C ALA A 86 4.66 -3.83 -9.99
N LYS A 87 5.49 -3.10 -10.71
CA LYS A 87 5.45 -3.06 -12.17
C LYS A 87 5.77 -4.44 -12.76
N GLU A 88 6.79 -5.11 -12.20
CA GLU A 88 7.20 -6.42 -12.69
C GLU A 88 6.14 -7.49 -12.48
N SER A 89 5.39 -7.39 -11.39
CA SER A 89 4.37 -8.40 -11.08
C SER A 89 3.14 -8.29 -12.00
N GLY A 90 2.87 -7.09 -12.52
CA GLY A 90 1.72 -6.86 -13.39
C GLY A 90 0.37 -6.91 -12.71
N THR A 91 0.33 -6.98 -11.37
CA THR A 91 -0.93 -7.07 -10.62
C THR A 91 -1.19 -5.83 -9.76
N SER A 92 -0.52 -4.73 -10.09
CA SER A 92 -0.72 -3.46 -9.40
C SER A 92 -1.95 -2.74 -9.98
N GLY A 93 -2.17 -1.51 -9.51
CA GLY A 93 -3.23 -0.66 -10.05
C GLY A 93 -2.95 -0.22 -11.48
N PRO A 94 -3.63 0.84 -11.96
CA PRO A 94 -3.45 1.29 -13.33
C PRO A 94 -1.98 1.51 -13.69
N ALA A 95 -1.57 0.97 -14.83
CA ALA A 95 -0.17 1.02 -15.25
C ALA A 95 0.35 2.45 -15.39
N ASP A 96 -0.50 3.36 -15.88
CA ASP A 96 -0.12 4.75 -16.07
C ASP A 96 0.19 5.43 -14.73
N GLU A 97 -0.60 5.16 -13.73
CA GLU A 97 -0.40 5.73 -12.41
C GLU A 97 0.90 5.23 -11.78
N LEU A 98 1.16 3.95 -11.89
CA LEU A 98 2.39 3.37 -11.36
C LEU A 98 3.60 3.91 -12.10
N GLN A 99 3.51 4.07 -13.41
CA GLN A 99 4.61 4.62 -14.20
C GLN A 99 4.91 6.06 -13.79
N MET A 100 3.88 6.85 -13.51
CA MET A 100 4.06 8.21 -13.01
C MET A 100 4.81 8.22 -11.69
N LYS A 101 4.46 7.31 -10.79
CA LYS A 101 5.13 7.21 -9.49
C LYS A 101 6.60 6.87 -9.66
N LEU A 102 6.91 5.95 -10.57
CA LEU A 102 8.29 5.59 -10.87
C LEU A 102 9.06 6.75 -11.48
N ASP A 103 8.46 7.45 -12.41
CA ASP A 103 9.10 8.58 -13.08
C ASP A 103 9.38 9.71 -12.09
N ASP A 104 8.46 9.98 -11.19
CA ASP A 104 8.63 11.03 -10.19
C ASP A 104 9.81 10.75 -9.27
N LEU A 105 10.04 9.49 -8.92
CA LEU A 105 11.12 9.12 -8.04
C LEU A 105 12.47 9.04 -8.75
N ALA A 106 12.45 8.74 -10.05
CA ALA A 106 13.69 8.61 -10.81
C ALA A 106 14.25 9.96 -11.27
N VAL A 107 13.36 10.89 -11.62
CA VAL A 107 13.77 12.17 -12.19
C VAL A 107 14.71 12.97 -11.29
N PRO A 108 14.47 13.11 -9.99
CA PRO A 108 15.39 13.89 -9.15
C PRO A 108 16.81 13.37 -9.14
N GLU A 109 17.00 12.08 -9.27
CA GLU A 109 18.33 11.50 -9.30
C GLU A 109 19.06 11.81 -10.58
N THR A 110 18.35 11.79 -11.70
CA THR A 110 18.95 12.09 -12.98
C THR A 110 19.18 13.57 -13.17
N GLY A 111 18.40 14.38 -12.51
CA GLY A 111 18.53 15.83 -12.58
C GLY A 111 19.69 16.39 -11.79
N SER A 112 20.25 15.57 -10.92
CA SER A 112 21.42 16.00 -10.17
C SER A 112 22.71 15.59 -10.88
#